data_15a15fa7132ea414f08a4797c3506ebf
#
_entry.id   15a15fa7132ea414f08a4797c3506ebf
#
_cell.length_a   1.000
_cell.length_b   1.000
_cell.length_c   1.000
_cell.angle_alpha   90.00
_cell.angle_beta   90.00
_cell.angle_gamma   90.00
#
_symmetry.space_group_name_H-M   'P 1'
#
loop_
_entity.id
_entity.type
_entity.pdbx_description
1 polymer ?
#
loop_
_entity_poly.entity_id
_entity_poly.type
_entity_poly.pdbx_seq_one_letter_code
_entity_poly.pdbx_strand_id
1 'polypeptide(L)'
;MIIAVTSSFFAPVSTAIKTEPTVDAAEFSSTQSAVPAARLARLRHGINLSHWFAQSADYSRVHLESHTTAEDIDLIRKIGFDHVRLTLEPAPLFNPQDPAKLNAEYLEYLDNALDLILAQGLAVIVDIHPTDEFKLRLNSNGQIEAFTKFWRALAQHLSARDPDHLFLEVINEPMVQDGYRWLGIQGKLISAIRSGAPQHTIIASGHRWSGIPELLFLLPYADRNIIYNFHFYEPFAFTHQGATWAGPNVSFYKNVPYPSSPESISRIVDTVQDESARRNLLRYGEERWNAARIDREIGVAAAWAAKYQVPLTCNEFGTYRSFAPAADRVVWIRDMRTALEKYRIGWAMWEYAGGFAVVNKKNGHATPDAEVVKALGLVVKK
;
A
#
# COMPACT_ATOMS: atom_id res chain seq x y z
N MET A 1 36.30 55.26 60.48
CA MET A 1 36.69 55.44 59.05
C MET A 1 35.54 54.86 58.27
N ILE A 2 34.60 55.72 57.85
CA ILE A 2 33.35 55.35 57.18
C ILE A 2 33.58 55.45 55.70
N ILE A 3 33.44 54.33 54.99
CA ILE A 3 33.53 54.29 53.54
C ILE A 3 32.12 54.39 52.97
N ALA A 4 31.85 55.46 52.24
CA ALA A 4 30.58 55.69 51.55
C ALA A 4 30.51 54.85 50.28
N VAL A 5 29.40 54.10 50.09
CA VAL A 5 29.07 53.36 48.87
C VAL A 5 28.20 54.26 47.98
N THR A 6 28.69 54.63 46.84
CA THR A 6 27.95 55.39 45.82
C THR A 6 27.11 54.45 44.98
N SER A 7 25.80 54.64 44.99
CA SER A 7 24.81 53.93 44.17
C SER A 7 24.83 54.52 42.73
N SER A 8 25.24 53.73 41.75
CA SER A 8 25.08 54.08 40.34
C SER A 8 23.70 53.60 39.83
N PHE A 9 22.88 54.52 39.38
CA PHE A 9 21.62 54.26 38.71
C PHE A 9 21.89 53.78 37.29
N PHE A 10 21.47 52.55 36.96
CA PHE A 10 21.38 52.07 35.57
C PHE A 10 20.02 52.46 35.02
N ALA A 11 20.01 53.19 33.91
CA ALA A 11 18.81 53.44 33.11
C ALA A 11 18.40 52.16 32.34
N PRO A 12 17.09 51.86 32.19
CA PRO A 12 16.67 50.70 31.42
C PRO A 12 16.86 50.92 29.93
N VAL A 13 17.64 50.03 29.29
CA VAL A 13 17.76 49.94 27.84
C VAL A 13 16.49 49.25 27.32
N SER A 14 15.63 50.01 26.66
CA SER A 14 14.47 49.49 25.94
C SER A 14 14.97 48.80 24.67
N THR A 15 15.11 47.49 24.70
CA THR A 15 15.27 46.67 23.51
C THR A 15 13.90 46.48 22.84
N ALA A 16 13.66 47.18 21.73
CA ALA A 16 12.54 46.90 20.85
C ALA A 16 12.69 45.49 20.33
N ILE A 17 11.81 44.56 20.79
CA ILE A 17 11.65 43.23 20.24
C ILE A 17 11.10 43.45 18.83
N LYS A 18 11.92 43.23 17.80
CA LYS A 18 11.41 43.06 16.43
C LYS A 18 10.53 41.83 16.43
N THR A 19 9.22 42.03 16.30
CA THR A 19 8.27 40.95 16.00
C THR A 19 8.70 40.33 14.69
N GLU A 20 9.11 39.06 14.75
CA GLU A 20 9.24 38.24 13.55
C GLU A 20 7.89 38.21 12.82
N PRO A 21 7.88 38.15 11.46
CA PRO A 21 6.63 38.08 10.74
C PRO A 21 5.91 36.81 11.17
N THR A 22 4.76 36.96 11.80
CA THR A 22 3.82 35.87 12.02
C THR A 22 3.45 35.33 10.66
N VAL A 23 3.91 34.10 10.37
CA VAL A 23 3.43 33.32 9.21
C VAL A 23 1.93 33.20 9.43
N ASP A 24 1.17 33.83 8.54
CA ASP A 24 -0.27 33.89 8.62
C ASP A 24 -0.83 32.46 8.53
N ALA A 25 -1.43 31.97 9.60
CA ALA A 25 -2.08 30.67 9.64
C ALA A 25 -3.26 30.55 8.64
N ALA A 26 -3.56 31.63 7.92
CA ALA A 26 -4.62 31.71 6.92
C ALA A 26 -4.26 31.12 5.55
N GLU A 27 -2.98 30.77 5.26
CA GLU A 27 -2.59 30.12 3.99
C GLU A 27 -2.68 28.60 4.00
N PHE A 28 -3.00 27.96 5.13
CA PHE A 28 -3.50 26.58 5.13
C PHE A 28 -5.00 26.53 4.81
N SER A 29 -5.39 27.22 3.73
CA SER A 29 -6.74 27.22 3.17
C SER A 29 -7.12 25.80 2.77
N SER A 30 -8.12 25.26 3.43
CA SER A 30 -8.96 24.07 3.16
C SER A 30 -8.50 23.22 1.97
N THR A 31 -7.64 22.24 2.24
CA THR A 31 -7.14 21.27 1.25
C THR A 31 -8.15 20.14 1.02
N GLN A 32 -9.40 20.45 0.74
CA GLN A 32 -10.39 19.43 0.40
C GLN A 32 -9.96 18.68 -0.86
N SER A 33 -9.95 17.34 -0.83
CA SER A 33 -9.63 16.49 -1.97
C SER A 33 -10.44 16.85 -3.21
N ALA A 34 -9.79 16.81 -4.38
CA ALA A 34 -10.45 16.96 -5.66
C ALA A 34 -10.74 15.61 -6.36
N VAL A 35 -10.51 14.49 -5.67
CA VAL A 35 -10.85 13.16 -6.21
C VAL A 35 -12.36 13.01 -6.29
N PRO A 36 -12.92 12.74 -7.48
CA PRO A 36 -14.36 12.57 -7.64
C PRO A 36 -14.90 11.40 -6.77
N ALA A 37 -16.04 11.61 -6.11
CA ALA A 37 -16.67 10.58 -5.28
C ALA A 37 -16.97 9.29 -6.06
N ALA A 38 -17.30 9.40 -7.36
CA ALA A 38 -17.51 8.25 -8.24
C ALA A 38 -16.25 7.38 -8.38
N ARG A 39 -15.06 8.00 -8.42
CA ARG A 39 -13.77 7.27 -8.45
C ARG A 39 -13.53 6.52 -7.15
N LEU A 40 -13.76 7.17 -6.01
CA LEU A 40 -13.64 6.52 -4.70
C LEU A 40 -14.62 5.35 -4.53
N ALA A 41 -15.82 5.47 -5.08
CA ALA A 41 -16.82 4.41 -5.04
C ALA A 41 -16.38 3.14 -5.81
N ARG A 42 -15.48 3.27 -6.79
CA ARG A 42 -14.90 2.15 -7.57
C ARG A 42 -13.74 1.46 -6.87
N LEU A 43 -13.23 2.01 -5.78
CA LEU A 43 -12.08 1.47 -5.04
C LEU A 43 -12.49 0.93 -3.65
N ARG A 44 -13.72 0.44 -3.50
CA ARG A 44 -14.19 -0.08 -2.21
C ARG A 44 -13.64 -1.46 -1.90
N HIS A 45 -13.75 -2.39 -2.84
CA HIS A 45 -13.46 -3.80 -2.65
C HIS A 45 -12.57 -4.28 -3.78
N GLY A 46 -11.28 -4.39 -3.53
CA GLY A 46 -10.30 -4.76 -4.52
C GLY A 46 -9.61 -6.07 -4.27
N ILE A 47 -8.92 -6.51 -5.30
CA ILE A 47 -8.07 -7.69 -5.28
C ILE A 47 -6.77 -7.43 -6.02
N ASN A 48 -5.64 -7.88 -5.46
CA ASN A 48 -4.36 -7.82 -6.12
C ASN A 48 -4.20 -8.96 -7.10
N LEU A 49 -3.75 -8.66 -8.32
CA LEU A 49 -3.28 -9.63 -9.31
C LEU A 49 -1.75 -9.66 -9.27
N SER A 50 -1.22 -10.52 -8.42
CA SER A 50 0.20 -10.83 -8.30
C SER A 50 0.63 -11.88 -9.34
N HIS A 51 1.93 -12.07 -9.49
CA HIS A 51 2.55 -13.11 -10.29
C HIS A 51 2.21 -13.08 -11.80
N TRP A 52 1.46 -12.09 -12.29
CA TRP A 52 1.19 -11.91 -13.71
C TRP A 52 2.20 -10.96 -14.35
N PHE A 53 2.17 -9.68 -14.02
CA PHE A 53 3.11 -8.67 -14.54
C PHE A 53 4.20 -8.28 -13.54
N ALA A 54 4.17 -8.78 -12.31
CA ALA A 54 5.21 -8.61 -11.30
C ALA A 54 5.37 -9.88 -10.47
N GLN A 55 6.47 -9.98 -9.72
CA GLN A 55 6.74 -11.10 -8.80
C GLN A 55 6.78 -12.48 -9.51
N SER A 56 7.03 -12.50 -10.81
CA SER A 56 7.22 -13.70 -11.61
C SER A 56 8.70 -13.88 -11.97
N ALA A 57 9.13 -15.11 -12.11
CA ALA A 57 10.43 -15.44 -12.71
C ALA A 57 10.35 -15.49 -14.25
N ASP A 58 9.13 -15.49 -14.81
CA ASP A 58 8.87 -15.59 -16.25
C ASP A 58 7.99 -14.43 -16.71
N TYR A 59 8.48 -13.66 -17.67
CA TYR A 59 7.75 -12.59 -18.36
C TYR A 59 7.66 -12.88 -19.85
N SER A 60 7.73 -14.17 -20.25
CA SER A 60 7.54 -14.58 -21.62
C SER A 60 6.11 -14.33 -22.11
N ARG A 61 5.94 -14.25 -23.41
CA ARG A 61 4.64 -14.17 -24.06
C ARG A 61 3.65 -15.21 -23.53
N VAL A 62 4.10 -16.48 -23.41
CA VAL A 62 3.23 -17.57 -22.94
C VAL A 62 2.72 -17.30 -21.54
N HIS A 63 3.58 -16.83 -20.62
CA HIS A 63 3.18 -16.47 -19.27
C HIS A 63 2.19 -15.31 -19.27
N LEU A 64 2.51 -14.21 -19.95
CA LEU A 64 1.68 -13.00 -19.96
C LEU A 64 0.28 -13.23 -20.58
N GLU A 65 0.18 -14.12 -21.57
CA GLU A 65 -1.09 -14.45 -22.22
C GLU A 65 -1.93 -15.51 -21.46
N SER A 66 -1.32 -16.32 -20.56
CA SER A 66 -2.00 -17.47 -19.97
C SER A 66 -2.12 -17.45 -18.43
N HIS A 67 -1.35 -16.63 -17.71
CA HIS A 67 -1.33 -16.65 -16.24
C HIS A 67 -2.67 -16.23 -15.65
N THR A 68 -3.25 -15.14 -16.15
CA THR A 68 -4.58 -14.65 -15.78
C THR A 68 -5.46 -14.60 -17.02
N THR A 69 -6.58 -15.29 -16.99
CA THR A 69 -7.47 -15.48 -18.14
C THR A 69 -8.74 -14.63 -18.03
N ALA A 70 -9.53 -14.60 -19.11
CA ALA A 70 -10.83 -13.94 -19.11
C ALA A 70 -11.78 -14.55 -18.07
N GLU A 71 -11.69 -15.85 -17.82
CA GLU A 71 -12.47 -16.56 -16.80
C GLU A 71 -12.08 -16.13 -15.39
N ASP A 72 -10.79 -15.85 -15.14
CA ASP A 72 -10.31 -15.32 -13.86
C ASP A 72 -10.90 -13.93 -13.60
N ILE A 73 -10.87 -13.04 -14.60
CA ILE A 73 -11.40 -11.68 -14.48
C ILE A 73 -12.94 -11.69 -14.31
N ASP A 74 -13.63 -12.55 -15.05
CA ASP A 74 -15.09 -12.74 -14.85
C ASP A 74 -15.40 -13.28 -13.45
N LEU A 75 -14.59 -14.21 -12.93
CA LEU A 75 -14.74 -14.72 -11.58
C LEU A 75 -14.51 -13.63 -10.52
N ILE A 76 -13.50 -12.77 -10.68
CA ILE A 76 -13.25 -11.62 -9.81
C ILE A 76 -14.49 -10.72 -9.75
N ARG A 77 -15.08 -10.39 -10.91
CA ARG A 77 -16.31 -9.61 -10.99
C ARG A 77 -17.49 -10.34 -10.31
N LYS A 78 -17.64 -11.64 -10.55
CA LYS A 78 -18.71 -12.47 -9.94
C LYS A 78 -18.58 -12.59 -8.43
N ILE A 79 -17.36 -12.64 -7.89
CA ILE A 79 -17.12 -12.60 -6.44
C ILE A 79 -17.61 -11.27 -5.85
N GLY A 80 -17.63 -10.19 -6.63
CA GLY A 80 -18.16 -8.89 -6.22
C GLY A 80 -17.08 -7.84 -5.94
N PHE A 81 -15.86 -8.04 -6.43
CA PHE A 81 -14.85 -7.00 -6.40
C PHE A 81 -15.21 -5.85 -7.34
N ASP A 82 -14.81 -4.64 -6.97
CA ASP A 82 -15.04 -3.40 -7.73
C ASP A 82 -13.83 -3.06 -8.61
N HIS A 83 -12.64 -3.46 -8.17
CA HIS A 83 -11.40 -3.14 -8.85
C HIS A 83 -10.32 -4.23 -8.68
N VAL A 84 -9.36 -4.13 -9.57
CA VAL A 84 -8.12 -4.91 -9.56
C VAL A 84 -6.95 -3.97 -9.29
N ARG A 85 -6.03 -4.35 -8.40
CA ARG A 85 -4.70 -3.75 -8.35
C ARG A 85 -3.77 -4.64 -9.16
N LEU A 86 -3.39 -4.17 -10.35
CA LEU A 86 -2.48 -4.85 -11.26
C LEU A 86 -1.05 -4.46 -10.93
N THR A 87 -0.32 -5.41 -10.35
CA THR A 87 1.10 -5.22 -10.02
C THR A 87 1.96 -5.32 -11.26
N LEU A 88 2.84 -4.35 -11.50
CA LEU A 88 3.64 -4.21 -12.72
C LEU A 88 5.12 -4.05 -12.40
N GLU A 89 5.93 -5.05 -12.72
CA GLU A 89 7.39 -4.94 -12.68
C GLU A 89 7.86 -4.01 -13.80
N PRO A 90 8.58 -2.92 -13.49
CA PRO A 90 9.01 -1.99 -14.53
C PRO A 90 10.13 -2.55 -15.43
N ALA A 91 10.92 -3.52 -14.99
CA ALA A 91 12.10 -3.98 -15.71
C ALA A 91 11.84 -4.41 -17.16
N PRO A 92 10.76 -5.13 -17.51
CA PRO A 92 10.46 -5.47 -18.90
C PRO A 92 10.07 -4.27 -19.78
N LEU A 93 9.54 -3.19 -19.16
CA LEU A 93 9.17 -1.94 -19.84
C LEU A 93 10.31 -0.94 -19.90
N PHE A 94 11.20 -0.97 -18.88
CA PHE A 94 12.15 0.07 -18.57
C PHE A 94 13.46 -0.11 -19.36
N ASN A 95 13.80 0.88 -20.20
CA ASN A 95 15.09 0.94 -20.86
C ASN A 95 16.06 1.84 -20.05
N PRO A 96 17.13 1.29 -19.41
CA PRO A 96 18.06 2.10 -18.64
C PRO A 96 18.81 3.17 -19.45
N GLN A 97 19.04 2.93 -20.77
CA GLN A 97 19.73 3.87 -21.66
C GLN A 97 18.81 4.98 -22.18
N ASP A 98 17.51 4.68 -22.30
CA ASP A 98 16.49 5.65 -22.70
C ASP A 98 15.19 5.38 -21.93
N PRO A 99 15.09 5.84 -20.68
CA PRO A 99 13.96 5.56 -19.82
C PRO A 99 12.59 6.09 -20.30
N ALA A 100 12.60 6.98 -21.28
CA ALA A 100 11.39 7.48 -21.91
C ALA A 100 10.88 6.57 -23.04
N LYS A 101 11.71 5.65 -23.53
CA LYS A 101 11.36 4.70 -24.59
C LYS A 101 10.91 3.39 -23.96
N LEU A 102 9.60 3.20 -23.86
CA LEU A 102 9.02 1.97 -23.33
C LEU A 102 9.11 0.83 -24.36
N ASN A 103 9.20 -0.41 -23.87
CA ASN A 103 9.15 -1.59 -24.71
C ASN A 103 7.74 -1.78 -25.31
N ALA A 104 7.61 -1.63 -26.62
CA ALA A 104 6.32 -1.66 -27.32
C ALA A 104 5.62 -3.02 -27.24
N GLU A 105 6.36 -4.12 -27.32
CA GLU A 105 5.81 -5.47 -27.23
C GLU A 105 5.20 -5.71 -25.83
N TYR A 106 5.91 -5.32 -24.78
CA TYR A 106 5.41 -5.47 -23.41
C TYR A 106 4.23 -4.55 -23.11
N LEU A 107 4.20 -3.35 -23.71
CA LEU A 107 3.03 -2.45 -23.63
C LEU A 107 1.79 -3.07 -24.27
N GLU A 108 1.92 -3.81 -25.36
CA GLU A 108 0.79 -4.50 -25.99
C GLU A 108 0.17 -5.55 -25.05
N TYR A 109 0.99 -6.32 -24.31
CA TYR A 109 0.47 -7.25 -23.31
C TYR A 109 -0.22 -6.51 -22.15
N LEU A 110 0.36 -5.40 -21.70
CA LEU A 110 -0.26 -4.56 -20.65
C LEU A 110 -1.60 -4.01 -21.13
N ASP A 111 -1.67 -3.48 -22.34
CA ASP A 111 -2.90 -2.94 -22.92
C ASP A 111 -3.98 -4.00 -23.02
N ASN A 112 -3.64 -5.21 -23.50
CA ASN A 112 -4.57 -6.33 -23.56
C ASN A 112 -5.09 -6.73 -22.18
N ALA A 113 -4.24 -6.73 -21.16
CA ALA A 113 -4.65 -7.01 -19.78
C ALA A 113 -5.59 -5.94 -19.24
N LEU A 114 -5.27 -4.66 -19.47
CA LEU A 114 -6.14 -3.54 -19.06
C LEU A 114 -7.49 -3.59 -19.76
N ASP A 115 -7.51 -3.87 -21.07
CA ASP A 115 -8.75 -4.01 -21.84
C ASP A 115 -9.62 -5.15 -21.31
N LEU A 116 -9.00 -6.29 -21.00
CA LEU A 116 -9.68 -7.45 -20.42
C LEU A 116 -10.37 -7.10 -19.08
N ILE A 117 -9.68 -6.39 -18.20
CA ILE A 117 -10.20 -6.01 -16.88
C ILE A 117 -11.30 -4.95 -17.01
N LEU A 118 -11.04 -3.89 -17.79
CA LEU A 118 -11.97 -2.77 -17.97
C LEU A 118 -13.26 -3.21 -18.69
N ALA A 119 -13.18 -4.15 -19.63
CA ALA A 119 -14.36 -4.72 -20.33
C ALA A 119 -15.34 -5.42 -19.39
N GLN A 120 -14.89 -5.88 -18.22
CA GLN A 120 -15.75 -6.44 -17.17
C GLN A 120 -16.37 -5.37 -16.25
N GLY A 121 -16.11 -4.08 -16.50
CA GLY A 121 -16.58 -2.96 -15.68
C GLY A 121 -15.84 -2.81 -14.35
N LEU A 122 -14.70 -3.49 -14.17
CA LEU A 122 -13.80 -3.33 -13.04
C LEU A 122 -12.92 -2.09 -13.24
N ALA A 123 -12.63 -1.35 -12.18
CA ALA A 123 -11.58 -0.35 -12.22
C ALA A 123 -10.19 -1.02 -12.05
N VAL A 124 -9.14 -0.30 -12.45
CA VAL A 124 -7.75 -0.80 -12.35
C VAL A 124 -6.87 0.22 -11.64
N ILE A 125 -6.14 -0.24 -10.65
CA ILE A 125 -4.96 0.44 -10.13
C ILE A 125 -3.74 -0.18 -10.83
N VAL A 126 -3.02 0.61 -11.62
CA VAL A 126 -1.72 0.21 -12.15
C VAL A 126 -0.67 0.58 -11.12
N ASP A 127 -0.14 -0.43 -10.46
CA ASP A 127 0.87 -0.32 -9.41
C ASP A 127 2.25 -0.71 -9.94
N ILE A 128 3.21 0.20 -9.91
CA ILE A 128 4.60 -0.17 -10.19
C ILE A 128 5.16 -0.95 -9.01
N HIS A 129 5.38 -2.24 -9.23
CA HIS A 129 5.75 -3.22 -8.22
C HIS A 129 7.13 -3.84 -8.50
N PRO A 130 8.22 -3.06 -8.34
CA PRO A 130 9.54 -3.51 -8.72
C PRO A 130 10.16 -4.43 -7.66
N THR A 131 11.24 -5.10 -8.07
CA THR A 131 12.09 -5.84 -7.13
C THR A 131 12.71 -4.93 -6.07
N ASP A 132 13.12 -5.51 -4.94
CA ASP A 132 13.79 -4.78 -3.87
C ASP A 132 15.08 -4.10 -4.36
N GLU A 133 15.81 -4.74 -5.26
CA GLU A 133 17.01 -4.14 -5.86
C GLU A 133 16.68 -2.82 -6.60
N PHE A 134 15.60 -2.78 -7.37
CA PHE A 134 15.16 -1.56 -8.02
C PHE A 134 14.79 -0.47 -6.99
N LYS A 135 14.02 -0.85 -5.95
CA LYS A 135 13.59 0.07 -4.87
C LYS A 135 14.80 0.68 -4.13
N LEU A 136 15.82 -0.13 -3.83
CA LEU A 136 17.06 0.34 -3.18
C LEU A 136 17.82 1.35 -4.05
N ARG A 137 17.82 1.20 -5.38
CA ARG A 137 18.46 2.15 -6.31
C ARG A 137 17.80 3.54 -6.33
N LEU A 138 16.53 3.66 -5.89
CA LEU A 138 15.87 4.97 -5.72
C LEU A 138 16.52 5.88 -4.65
N ASN A 139 17.53 5.38 -3.95
CA ASN A 139 18.39 6.23 -3.13
C ASN A 139 19.43 7.02 -3.93
N SER A 140 19.57 6.81 -5.25
CA SER A 140 20.45 7.55 -6.15
C SER A 140 19.68 8.53 -7.03
N ASN A 141 20.25 9.73 -7.25
CA ASN A 141 19.62 10.76 -8.08
C ASN A 141 19.45 10.30 -9.54
N GLY A 142 20.41 9.57 -10.10
CA GLY A 142 20.33 9.07 -11.48
C GLY A 142 19.16 8.12 -11.68
N GLN A 143 18.90 7.22 -10.72
CA GLN A 143 17.76 6.32 -10.78
C GLN A 143 16.42 7.08 -10.63
N ILE A 144 16.38 8.10 -9.76
CA ILE A 144 15.20 8.95 -9.59
C ILE A 144 14.87 9.66 -10.90
N GLU A 145 15.87 10.23 -11.58
CA GLU A 145 15.67 10.90 -12.89
C GLU A 145 15.19 9.93 -13.96
N ALA A 146 15.81 8.75 -14.04
CA ALA A 146 15.42 7.70 -14.97
C ALA A 146 13.96 7.26 -14.73
N PHE A 147 13.62 7.00 -13.47
CA PHE A 147 12.27 6.59 -13.10
C PHE A 147 11.22 7.70 -13.30
N THR A 148 11.61 8.96 -13.16
CA THR A 148 10.77 10.12 -13.48
C THR A 148 10.46 10.19 -14.99
N LYS A 149 11.45 9.93 -15.86
CA LYS A 149 11.25 9.88 -17.31
C LYS A 149 10.36 8.69 -17.71
N PHE A 150 10.61 7.53 -17.13
CA PHE A 150 9.79 6.33 -17.30
C PHE A 150 8.33 6.59 -16.94
N TRP A 151 8.06 7.12 -15.76
CA TRP A 151 6.70 7.42 -15.32
C TRP A 151 5.99 8.42 -16.21
N ARG A 152 6.68 9.46 -16.68
CA ARG A 152 6.08 10.40 -17.64
C ARG A 152 5.63 9.70 -18.91
N ALA A 153 6.46 8.84 -19.48
CA ALA A 153 6.16 8.11 -20.71
C ALA A 153 5.02 7.10 -20.49
N LEU A 154 5.05 6.32 -19.40
CA LEU A 154 4.00 5.36 -19.09
C LEU A 154 2.67 6.07 -18.81
N ALA A 155 2.68 7.15 -18.03
CA ALA A 155 1.48 7.94 -17.75
C ALA A 155 0.90 8.54 -19.03
N GLN A 156 1.74 9.05 -19.96
CA GLN A 156 1.29 9.54 -21.26
C GLN A 156 0.63 8.44 -22.09
N HIS A 157 1.19 7.24 -22.12
CA HIS A 157 0.57 6.08 -22.79
C HIS A 157 -0.79 5.74 -22.16
N LEU A 158 -0.84 5.63 -20.83
CA LEU A 158 -2.06 5.28 -20.09
C LEU A 158 -3.12 6.39 -20.10
N SER A 159 -2.77 7.64 -20.43
CA SER A 159 -3.69 8.79 -20.44
C SER A 159 -4.82 8.66 -21.47
N ALA A 160 -4.68 7.77 -22.45
CA ALA A 160 -5.74 7.46 -23.42
C ALA A 160 -6.91 6.66 -22.80
N ARG A 161 -6.72 6.09 -21.60
CA ARG A 161 -7.74 5.33 -20.88
C ARG A 161 -8.64 6.27 -20.07
N ASP A 162 -9.87 5.79 -19.77
CA ASP A 162 -10.83 6.54 -18.95
C ASP A 162 -10.27 6.79 -17.52
N PRO A 163 -10.07 8.06 -17.12
CA PRO A 163 -9.55 8.42 -15.81
C PRO A 163 -10.51 8.08 -14.65
N ASP A 164 -11.77 7.73 -14.93
CA ASP A 164 -12.72 7.28 -13.92
C ASP A 164 -12.56 5.80 -13.57
N HIS A 165 -11.82 5.03 -14.38
CA HIS A 165 -11.61 3.60 -14.22
C HIS A 165 -10.13 3.20 -14.07
N LEU A 166 -9.19 4.09 -14.39
CA LEU A 166 -7.76 3.81 -14.27
C LEU A 166 -7.08 4.75 -13.27
N PHE A 167 -6.34 4.15 -12.32
CA PHE A 167 -5.62 4.82 -11.24
C PHE A 167 -4.14 4.48 -11.34
N LEU A 168 -3.27 5.43 -10.99
CA LEU A 168 -1.82 5.28 -11.14
C LEU A 168 -1.16 5.32 -9.76
N GLU A 169 -0.68 4.17 -9.30
CA GLU A 169 0.04 4.06 -8.02
C GLU A 169 1.55 4.23 -8.24
N VAL A 170 2.15 5.19 -7.55
CA VAL A 170 3.52 5.64 -7.80
C VAL A 170 4.53 4.52 -7.73
N ILE A 171 4.48 3.70 -6.70
CA ILE A 171 5.33 2.52 -6.50
C ILE A 171 4.86 1.74 -5.27
N ASN A 172 4.93 0.43 -5.35
CA ASN A 172 4.75 -0.47 -4.23
C ASN A 172 5.89 -0.37 -3.22
N GLU A 173 5.57 -0.16 -1.96
CA GLU A 173 6.47 -0.33 -0.81
C GLU A 173 7.89 0.21 -1.02
N PRO A 174 8.07 1.53 -1.13
CA PRO A 174 9.39 2.11 -1.36
C PRO A 174 10.36 1.78 -0.23
N MET A 175 11.62 1.50 -0.54
CA MET A 175 12.66 1.15 0.43
C MET A 175 13.56 2.35 0.79
N VAL A 176 13.04 3.56 0.72
CA VAL A 176 13.74 4.78 1.15
C VAL A 176 13.57 4.92 2.67
N GLN A 177 14.69 4.99 3.41
CA GLN A 177 14.64 4.99 4.89
C GLN A 177 14.21 6.35 5.47
N ASP A 178 14.61 7.44 4.83
CA ASP A 178 14.29 8.80 5.26
C ASP A 178 12.96 9.25 4.65
N GLY A 179 11.95 9.48 5.49
CA GLY A 179 10.62 9.89 5.07
C GLY A 179 10.57 11.26 4.39
N TYR A 180 11.43 12.22 4.78
CA TYR A 180 11.51 13.53 4.12
C TYR A 180 12.12 13.41 2.72
N ARG A 181 13.16 12.57 2.58
CA ARG A 181 13.72 12.25 1.28
C ARG A 181 12.68 11.60 0.37
N TRP A 182 11.90 10.63 0.91
CA TRP A 182 10.83 9.98 0.17
C TRP A 182 9.76 10.98 -0.26
N LEU A 183 9.33 11.88 0.61
CA LEU A 183 8.36 12.93 0.28
C LEU A 183 8.81 13.74 -0.96
N GLY A 184 10.10 14.12 -1.02
CA GLY A 184 10.66 14.82 -2.17
C GLY A 184 10.76 13.97 -3.44
N ILE A 185 11.14 12.69 -3.33
CA ILE A 185 11.21 11.75 -4.46
C ILE A 185 9.81 11.51 -5.02
N GLN A 186 8.86 11.13 -4.17
CA GLN A 186 7.49 10.86 -4.58
C GLN A 186 6.83 12.09 -5.22
N GLY A 187 7.11 13.30 -4.71
CA GLY A 187 6.63 14.56 -5.31
C GLY A 187 7.13 14.77 -6.74
N LYS A 188 8.39 14.42 -7.06
CA LYS A 188 8.91 14.45 -8.43
C LYS A 188 8.21 13.42 -9.33
N LEU A 189 7.98 12.22 -8.83
CA LEU A 189 7.28 11.16 -9.57
C LEU A 189 5.81 11.56 -9.83
N ILE A 190 5.10 12.08 -8.82
CA ILE A 190 3.74 12.61 -8.98
C ILE A 190 3.69 13.70 -10.05
N SER A 191 4.63 14.63 -10.05
CA SER A 191 4.70 15.70 -11.06
C SER A 191 4.92 15.12 -12.47
N ALA A 192 5.73 14.07 -12.61
CA ALA A 192 5.95 13.39 -13.89
C ALA A 192 4.68 12.66 -14.37
N ILE A 193 4.02 11.92 -13.48
CA ILE A 193 2.76 11.24 -13.77
C ILE A 193 1.70 12.26 -14.18
N ARG A 194 1.53 13.34 -13.43
CA ARG A 194 0.57 14.41 -13.70
C ARG A 194 0.81 15.06 -15.06
N SER A 195 2.08 15.24 -15.44
CA SER A 195 2.43 15.80 -16.75
C SER A 195 2.08 14.86 -17.92
N GLY A 196 2.12 13.53 -17.72
CA GLY A 196 1.74 12.55 -18.71
C GLY A 196 0.23 12.25 -18.72
N ALA A 197 -0.40 12.18 -17.54
CA ALA A 197 -1.82 11.85 -17.36
C ALA A 197 -2.53 12.91 -16.50
N PRO A 198 -2.91 14.06 -17.09
CA PRO A 198 -3.40 15.24 -16.37
C PRO A 198 -4.67 14.99 -15.55
N GLN A 199 -5.52 14.05 -15.96
CA GLN A 199 -6.84 13.82 -15.35
C GLN A 199 -6.90 12.62 -14.42
N HIS A 200 -5.90 11.71 -14.48
CA HIS A 200 -5.91 10.48 -13.70
C HIS A 200 -5.67 10.74 -12.23
N THR A 201 -6.35 9.96 -11.37
CA THR A 201 -6.08 9.97 -9.93
C THR A 201 -4.80 9.20 -9.65
N ILE A 202 -3.90 9.81 -8.88
CA ILE A 202 -2.63 9.22 -8.47
C ILE A 202 -2.79 8.63 -7.07
N ILE A 203 -2.13 7.51 -6.80
CA ILE A 203 -2.09 6.90 -5.47
C ILE A 203 -0.68 7.03 -4.93
N ALA A 204 -0.57 7.62 -3.72
CA ALA A 204 0.69 7.89 -3.04
C ALA A 204 0.76 7.16 -1.70
N SER A 205 1.94 6.68 -1.32
CA SER A 205 2.14 5.92 -0.08
C SER A 205 3.30 6.46 0.76
N GLY A 206 3.35 6.03 2.02
CA GLY A 206 4.47 6.28 2.91
C GLY A 206 5.76 5.62 2.43
N HIS A 207 6.90 6.03 3.00
CA HIS A 207 8.18 5.36 2.79
C HIS A 207 8.18 3.96 3.44
N ARG A 208 9.27 3.19 3.31
CA ARG A 208 9.49 1.92 4.04
C ARG A 208 8.23 1.03 4.14
N TRP A 209 7.94 0.24 3.10
CA TRP A 209 6.84 -0.75 3.06
C TRP A 209 5.43 -0.19 3.29
N SER A 210 5.25 1.13 3.17
CA SER A 210 3.92 1.77 3.15
C SER A 210 3.03 1.49 4.37
N GLY A 211 3.60 1.25 5.55
CA GLY A 211 2.85 1.00 6.79
C GLY A 211 2.13 2.25 7.32
N ILE A 212 1.31 2.07 8.35
CA ILE A 212 0.62 3.20 9.02
C ILE A 212 1.62 4.19 9.63
N PRO A 213 2.70 3.78 10.32
CA PRO A 213 3.69 4.74 10.82
C PRO A 213 4.29 5.61 9.72
N GLU A 214 4.53 5.04 8.55
CA GLU A 214 5.09 5.72 7.38
C GLU A 214 4.05 6.65 6.72
N LEU A 215 2.77 6.29 6.73
CA LEU A 215 1.68 7.18 6.32
C LEU A 215 1.63 8.42 7.20
N LEU A 216 1.79 8.28 8.51
CA LEU A 216 1.73 9.40 9.46
C LEU A 216 2.86 10.42 9.24
N PHE A 217 3.94 10.02 8.57
CA PHE A 217 5.05 10.89 8.20
C PHE A 217 4.77 11.75 6.97
N LEU A 218 3.78 11.37 6.15
CA LEU A 218 3.43 12.10 4.95
C LEU A 218 2.74 13.43 5.29
N LEU A 219 3.13 14.45 4.52
CA LEU A 219 2.35 15.67 4.35
C LEU A 219 1.65 15.59 2.99
N PRO A 220 0.36 15.94 2.90
CA PRO A 220 -0.34 15.93 1.63
C PRO A 220 0.34 16.84 0.60
N TYR A 221 0.36 16.37 -0.66
CA TYR A 221 0.87 17.13 -1.79
C TYR A 221 -0.11 18.24 -2.19
N ALA A 222 0.40 19.27 -2.88
CA ALA A 222 -0.43 20.35 -3.43
C ALA A 222 -1.38 19.85 -4.52
N ASP A 223 -1.04 18.76 -5.22
CA ASP A 223 -1.96 18.06 -6.13
C ASP A 223 -3.10 17.43 -5.31
N ARG A 224 -4.32 17.80 -5.61
CA ARG A 224 -5.52 17.41 -4.85
C ARG A 224 -6.23 16.19 -5.43
N ASN A 225 -5.83 15.72 -6.62
CA ASN A 225 -6.35 14.50 -7.23
C ASN A 225 -5.46 13.31 -6.89
N ILE A 226 -5.21 13.15 -5.57
CA ILE A 226 -4.39 12.08 -4.98
C ILE A 226 -5.19 11.34 -3.93
N ILE A 227 -5.12 10.01 -3.98
CA ILE A 227 -5.52 9.10 -2.91
C ILE A 227 -4.25 8.67 -2.17
N TYR A 228 -4.30 8.62 -0.85
CA TYR A 228 -3.20 8.09 -0.04
C TYR A 228 -3.46 6.63 0.27
N ASN A 229 -2.37 5.86 0.36
CA ASN A 229 -2.42 4.43 0.56
C ASN A 229 -1.53 3.98 1.70
N PHE A 230 -1.94 2.93 2.39
CA PHE A 230 -1.11 2.17 3.31
C PHE A 230 -1.34 0.67 3.13
N HIS A 231 -0.37 -0.13 3.59
CA HIS A 231 -0.46 -1.58 3.69
C HIS A 231 -0.58 -1.98 5.14
N PHE A 232 -1.27 -3.09 5.40
CA PHE A 232 -1.46 -3.56 6.77
C PHE A 232 -1.40 -5.08 6.85
N TYR A 233 -0.33 -5.57 7.47
CA TYR A 233 -0.12 -7.00 7.72
C TYR A 233 0.06 -7.33 9.20
N GLU A 234 -0.22 -6.38 10.10
CA GLU A 234 -0.10 -6.63 11.52
C GLU A 234 -1.25 -7.51 12.08
N PRO A 235 -0.93 -8.41 12.97
CA PRO A 235 0.40 -8.74 13.54
C PRO A 235 1.19 -9.69 12.62
N PHE A 236 2.41 -9.31 12.29
CA PHE A 236 3.25 -9.99 11.31
C PHE A 236 3.55 -11.46 11.70
N ALA A 237 3.65 -11.75 12.99
CA ALA A 237 3.81 -13.11 13.50
C ALA A 237 2.67 -14.06 13.10
N PHE A 238 1.47 -13.54 12.93
CA PHE A 238 0.32 -14.31 12.47
C PHE A 238 0.19 -14.32 10.95
N THR A 239 0.25 -13.14 10.33
CA THR A 239 -0.05 -12.99 8.90
C THR A 239 1.01 -13.60 7.98
N HIS A 240 2.27 -13.67 8.44
CA HIS A 240 3.40 -14.18 7.66
C HIS A 240 4.02 -15.44 8.24
N GLN A 241 3.32 -16.13 9.15
CA GLN A 241 3.86 -17.36 9.74
C GLN A 241 4.28 -18.38 8.68
N GLY A 242 5.52 -18.88 8.79
CA GLY A 242 6.12 -19.82 7.87
C GLY A 242 6.63 -19.23 6.56
N ALA A 243 6.49 -17.91 6.33
CA ALA A 243 6.98 -17.23 5.14
C ALA A 243 8.50 -17.05 5.19
N THR A 244 9.24 -17.81 4.41
CA THR A 244 10.73 -17.81 4.44
C THR A 244 11.34 -16.54 3.86
N TRP A 245 10.60 -15.78 3.03
CA TRP A 245 11.03 -14.52 2.45
C TRP A 245 10.76 -13.30 3.35
N ALA A 246 9.88 -13.46 4.35
CA ALA A 246 9.37 -12.33 5.15
C ALA A 246 10.22 -12.03 6.39
N GLY A 247 11.39 -12.62 6.49
CA GLY A 247 12.36 -12.43 7.57
C GLY A 247 12.59 -13.67 8.44
N PRO A 248 13.64 -13.65 9.24
CA PRO A 248 14.12 -14.87 9.92
C PRO A 248 13.14 -15.41 10.97
N ASN A 249 12.46 -14.53 11.71
CA ASN A 249 11.64 -14.98 12.84
C ASN A 249 10.36 -15.71 12.41
N VAL A 250 9.66 -15.19 11.40
CA VAL A 250 8.36 -15.73 10.97
C VAL A 250 8.47 -17.09 10.28
N SER A 251 9.64 -17.41 9.71
CA SER A 251 9.91 -18.72 9.09
C SER A 251 9.80 -19.89 10.09
N PHE A 252 9.99 -19.62 11.38
CA PHE A 252 9.88 -20.64 12.45
C PHE A 252 8.43 -20.85 12.93
N TYR A 253 7.48 -20.00 12.53
CA TYR A 253 6.11 -20.03 13.06
C TYR A 253 5.20 -20.93 12.23
N LYS A 254 4.39 -21.72 12.95
CA LYS A 254 3.34 -22.58 12.39
C LYS A 254 2.19 -22.67 13.38
N ASN A 255 0.97 -22.62 12.88
CA ASN A 255 -0.25 -22.70 13.70
C ASN A 255 -0.32 -21.65 14.81
N VAL A 256 0.29 -20.46 14.58
CA VAL A 256 0.13 -19.32 15.48
C VAL A 256 -1.32 -18.86 15.41
N PRO A 257 -2.03 -18.80 16.54
CA PRO A 257 -3.46 -18.47 16.54
C PRO A 257 -3.73 -16.98 16.44
N TYR A 258 -4.93 -16.64 16.00
CA TYR A 258 -5.55 -15.33 16.12
C TYR A 258 -7.02 -15.50 16.58
N PRO A 259 -7.48 -14.75 17.58
CA PRO A 259 -6.81 -13.70 18.37
C PRO A 259 -5.67 -14.21 19.24
N SER A 260 -4.73 -13.32 19.63
CA SER A 260 -3.61 -13.68 20.48
C SER A 260 -3.85 -13.40 21.95
N SER A 261 -3.27 -14.26 22.78
CA SER A 261 -3.07 -14.06 24.22
C SER A 261 -1.88 -14.87 24.69
N PRO A 262 -1.29 -14.58 25.87
CA PRO A 262 -0.25 -15.44 26.45
C PRO A 262 -0.67 -16.91 26.54
N GLU A 263 -1.94 -17.17 26.87
CA GLU A 263 -2.49 -18.52 27.00
C GLU A 263 -2.62 -19.21 25.64
N SER A 264 -3.05 -18.47 24.58
CA SER A 264 -3.26 -19.06 23.25
C SER A 264 -1.95 -19.46 22.58
N ILE A 265 -0.84 -18.76 22.86
CA ILE A 265 0.47 -19.03 22.24
C ILE A 265 1.38 -19.96 23.06
N SER A 266 1.02 -20.27 24.30
CA SER A 266 1.90 -20.98 25.25
C SER A 266 2.44 -22.30 24.67
N ARG A 267 1.58 -23.12 24.06
CA ARG A 267 1.97 -24.42 23.47
C ARG A 267 2.87 -24.29 22.25
N ILE A 268 2.76 -23.17 21.52
CA ILE A 268 3.50 -22.94 20.28
C ILE A 268 4.90 -22.42 20.60
N VAL A 269 5.02 -21.55 21.61
CA VAL A 269 6.30 -21.00 22.06
C VAL A 269 7.29 -22.12 22.36
N ASP A 270 6.84 -23.20 22.98
CA ASP A 270 7.70 -24.34 23.35
C ASP A 270 8.22 -25.13 22.13
N THR A 271 7.55 -25.02 20.99
CA THR A 271 7.97 -25.68 19.73
C THR A 271 9.01 -24.89 18.94
N VAL A 272 9.14 -23.58 19.20
CA VAL A 272 10.06 -22.69 18.47
C VAL A 272 11.46 -22.77 19.10
N GLN A 273 12.46 -23.22 18.32
CA GLN A 273 13.82 -23.40 18.80
C GLN A 273 14.65 -22.12 18.82
N ASP A 274 14.38 -21.19 17.89
CA ASP A 274 15.10 -19.91 17.81
C ASP A 274 14.64 -18.96 18.91
N GLU A 275 15.60 -18.46 19.72
CA GLU A 275 15.30 -17.58 20.85
C GLU A 275 14.71 -16.24 20.46
N SER A 276 15.13 -15.65 19.33
CA SER A 276 14.60 -14.37 18.86
C SER A 276 13.15 -14.53 18.41
N ALA A 277 12.87 -15.61 17.68
CA ALA A 277 11.52 -15.97 17.28
C ALA A 277 10.63 -16.26 18.51
N ARG A 278 11.13 -16.98 19.52
CA ARG A 278 10.40 -17.21 20.78
C ARG A 278 10.03 -15.90 21.48
N ARG A 279 10.99 -15.00 21.66
CA ARG A 279 10.72 -13.68 22.29
C ARG A 279 9.68 -12.88 21.52
N ASN A 280 9.75 -12.89 20.19
CA ASN A 280 8.75 -12.20 19.36
C ASN A 280 7.37 -12.83 19.48
N LEU A 281 7.28 -14.15 19.56
CA LEU A 281 6.02 -14.86 19.75
C LEU A 281 5.41 -14.60 21.13
N LEU A 282 6.22 -14.56 22.20
CA LEU A 282 5.78 -14.17 23.55
C LEU A 282 5.20 -12.75 23.54
N ARG A 283 5.91 -11.81 22.93
CA ARG A 283 5.41 -10.43 22.77
C ARG A 283 4.09 -10.37 22.00
N TYR A 284 3.96 -11.15 20.92
CA TYR A 284 2.69 -11.26 20.19
C TYR A 284 1.53 -11.70 21.09
N GLY A 285 1.77 -12.66 21.99
CA GLY A 285 0.78 -13.08 22.99
C GLY A 285 0.41 -11.96 23.96
N GLU A 286 1.43 -11.25 24.50
CA GLU A 286 1.25 -10.11 25.43
C GLU A 286 0.52 -8.95 24.79
N GLU A 287 0.74 -8.70 23.51
CA GLU A 287 0.09 -7.63 22.72
C GLU A 287 -1.40 -7.84 22.52
N ARG A 288 -1.93 -9.04 22.72
CA ARG A 288 -3.36 -9.40 22.67
C ARG A 288 -4.07 -8.88 21.43
N TRP A 289 -3.52 -9.22 20.26
CA TRP A 289 -4.11 -8.87 18.98
C TRP A 289 -5.49 -9.47 18.80
N ASN A 290 -6.45 -8.63 18.43
CA ASN A 290 -7.85 -8.96 18.22
C ASN A 290 -8.52 -7.86 17.40
N ALA A 291 -9.82 -8.01 17.09
CA ALA A 291 -10.60 -7.03 16.33
C ALA A 291 -10.52 -5.60 16.88
N ALA A 292 -10.56 -5.45 18.23
CA ALA A 292 -10.50 -4.12 18.84
C ALA A 292 -9.11 -3.46 18.68
N ARG A 293 -8.04 -4.24 18.64
CA ARG A 293 -6.70 -3.69 18.36
C ARG A 293 -6.56 -3.30 16.90
N ILE A 294 -6.98 -4.15 15.97
CA ILE A 294 -7.01 -3.81 14.54
C ILE A 294 -7.81 -2.52 14.32
N ASP A 295 -9.00 -2.41 14.92
CA ASP A 295 -9.84 -1.21 14.81
C ASP A 295 -9.12 0.06 15.29
N ARG A 296 -8.36 -0.02 16.39
CA ARG A 296 -7.56 1.12 16.88
C ARG A 296 -6.45 1.53 15.91
N GLU A 297 -5.70 0.55 15.38
CA GLU A 297 -4.61 0.83 14.43
C GLU A 297 -5.15 1.48 13.15
N ILE A 298 -6.23 0.92 12.58
CA ILE A 298 -6.89 1.50 11.40
C ILE A 298 -7.48 2.87 11.72
N GLY A 299 -8.01 3.08 12.94
CA GLY A 299 -8.50 4.37 13.42
C GLY A 299 -7.44 5.46 13.42
N VAL A 300 -6.16 5.12 13.68
CA VAL A 300 -5.03 6.06 13.59
C VAL A 300 -4.83 6.55 12.16
N ALA A 301 -4.84 5.64 11.17
CA ALA A 301 -4.75 6.01 9.76
C ALA A 301 -5.95 6.87 9.31
N ALA A 302 -7.16 6.49 9.74
CA ALA A 302 -8.38 7.25 9.46
C ALA A 302 -8.34 8.68 10.06
N ALA A 303 -7.81 8.83 11.27
CA ALA A 303 -7.65 10.14 11.91
C ALA A 303 -6.67 11.04 11.15
N TRP A 304 -5.58 10.47 10.62
CA TRP A 304 -4.65 11.18 9.75
C TRP A 304 -5.36 11.68 8.47
N ALA A 305 -6.10 10.81 7.79
CA ALA A 305 -6.84 11.16 6.59
C ALA A 305 -7.91 12.25 6.86
N ALA A 306 -8.61 12.15 7.98
CA ALA A 306 -9.60 13.14 8.41
C ALA A 306 -8.95 14.50 8.73
N LYS A 307 -7.80 14.51 9.42
CA LYS A 307 -7.04 15.72 9.72
C LYS A 307 -6.68 16.51 8.46
N TYR A 308 -6.27 15.81 7.41
CA TYR A 308 -5.84 16.43 6.16
C TYR A 308 -6.94 16.50 5.09
N GLN A 309 -8.14 15.98 5.38
CA GLN A 309 -9.27 15.93 4.45
C GLN A 309 -8.92 15.28 3.10
N VAL A 310 -8.20 14.17 3.15
CA VAL A 310 -7.75 13.41 1.99
C VAL A 310 -8.35 12.00 1.98
N PRO A 311 -8.59 11.40 0.80
CA PRO A 311 -9.05 10.03 0.71
C PRO A 311 -7.91 9.04 1.01
N LEU A 312 -8.29 7.90 1.60
CA LEU A 312 -7.38 6.85 2.02
C LEU A 312 -7.85 5.50 1.50
N THR A 313 -6.90 4.65 1.09
CA THR A 313 -7.12 3.23 0.77
C THR A 313 -6.11 2.36 1.51
N CYS A 314 -6.44 1.08 1.69
CA CYS A 314 -5.51 0.03 2.12
C CYS A 314 -5.34 -0.95 0.95
N ASN A 315 -4.28 -0.77 0.15
CA ASN A 315 -4.12 -1.50 -1.09
C ASN A 315 -3.50 -2.89 -0.93
N GLU A 316 -3.04 -3.22 0.28
CA GLU A 316 -2.62 -4.57 0.63
C GLU A 316 -2.96 -4.91 2.08
N PHE A 317 -3.58 -6.05 2.26
CA PHE A 317 -3.72 -6.78 3.52
C PHE A 317 -3.99 -8.25 3.23
N GLY A 318 -3.60 -9.14 4.13
CA GLY A 318 -3.81 -10.57 3.91
C GLY A 318 -3.11 -11.43 4.94
N THR A 319 -3.29 -12.74 4.82
CA THR A 319 -2.67 -13.74 5.69
C THR A 319 -2.17 -14.91 4.87
N TYR A 320 -0.88 -15.22 4.99
CA TYR A 320 -0.26 -16.36 4.33
C TYR A 320 -0.89 -17.67 4.80
N ARG A 321 -1.53 -18.39 3.88
CA ARG A 321 -2.45 -19.49 4.21
C ARG A 321 -1.80 -20.83 4.52
N SER A 322 -0.53 -21.01 4.15
CA SER A 322 0.13 -22.32 4.22
C SER A 322 0.29 -22.84 5.66
N PHE A 323 0.42 -21.95 6.63
CA PHE A 323 0.71 -22.29 8.00
C PHE A 323 -0.27 -21.66 9.01
N ALA A 324 -1.04 -20.68 8.62
CA ALA A 324 -2.08 -20.09 9.47
C ALA A 324 -3.26 -21.05 9.65
N PRO A 325 -3.79 -21.21 10.88
CA PRO A 325 -5.02 -21.93 11.08
C PRO A 325 -6.15 -21.32 10.24
N ALA A 326 -6.81 -22.14 9.43
CA ALA A 326 -7.78 -21.64 8.43
C ALA A 326 -8.92 -20.83 9.07
N ALA A 327 -9.45 -21.26 10.21
CA ALA A 327 -10.49 -20.55 10.95
C ALA A 327 -10.02 -19.17 11.44
N ASP A 328 -8.80 -19.09 11.98
CA ASP A 328 -8.23 -17.85 12.51
C ASP A 328 -7.92 -16.86 11.38
N ARG A 329 -7.46 -17.37 10.21
CA ARG A 329 -7.28 -16.59 9.00
C ARG A 329 -8.57 -15.90 8.57
N VAL A 330 -9.68 -16.62 8.55
CA VAL A 330 -11.02 -16.10 8.22
C VAL A 330 -11.44 -15.02 9.21
N VAL A 331 -11.19 -15.25 10.52
CA VAL A 331 -11.50 -14.26 11.57
C VAL A 331 -10.69 -12.98 11.38
N TRP A 332 -9.38 -13.08 11.14
CA TRP A 332 -8.51 -11.92 10.93
C TRP A 332 -8.93 -11.11 9.69
N ILE A 333 -9.19 -11.78 8.57
CA ILE A 333 -9.65 -11.12 7.31
C ILE A 333 -10.95 -10.36 7.56
N ARG A 334 -11.92 -10.98 8.25
CA ARG A 334 -13.19 -10.34 8.61
C ARG A 334 -12.98 -9.12 9.49
N ASP A 335 -12.14 -9.23 10.53
CA ASP A 335 -11.89 -8.16 11.48
C ASP A 335 -11.19 -6.97 10.79
N MET A 336 -10.24 -7.27 9.91
CA MET A 336 -9.55 -6.25 9.10
C MET A 336 -10.51 -5.53 8.15
N ARG A 337 -11.28 -6.28 7.34
CA ARG A 337 -12.30 -5.71 6.45
C ARG A 337 -13.30 -4.85 7.22
N THR A 338 -13.79 -5.34 8.37
CA THR A 338 -14.77 -4.60 9.18
C THR A 338 -14.21 -3.27 9.69
N ALA A 339 -12.94 -3.24 10.11
CA ALA A 339 -12.29 -2.02 10.53
C ALA A 339 -12.13 -1.02 9.37
N LEU A 340 -11.69 -1.47 8.20
CA LEU A 340 -11.55 -0.61 7.01
C LEU A 340 -12.89 0.02 6.60
N GLU A 341 -13.95 -0.80 6.49
CA GLU A 341 -15.28 -0.32 6.10
C GLU A 341 -15.91 0.62 7.12
N LYS A 342 -15.70 0.40 8.43
CA LYS A 342 -16.13 1.30 9.50
C LYS A 342 -15.64 2.73 9.27
N TYR A 343 -14.41 2.87 8.82
CA TYR A 343 -13.79 4.17 8.53
C TYR A 343 -13.92 4.60 7.06
N ARG A 344 -14.70 3.86 6.25
CA ARG A 344 -14.91 4.12 4.81
C ARG A 344 -13.61 4.13 4.01
N ILE A 345 -12.65 3.34 4.40
CA ILE A 345 -11.39 3.12 3.69
C ILE A 345 -11.61 2.02 2.67
N GLY A 346 -11.39 2.33 1.39
CA GLY A 346 -11.38 1.32 0.33
C GLY A 346 -10.18 0.38 0.48
N TRP A 347 -10.29 -0.85 -0.02
CA TRP A 347 -9.26 -1.85 0.21
C TRP A 347 -9.06 -2.80 -0.97
N ALA A 348 -7.84 -3.33 -1.08
CA ALA A 348 -7.54 -4.44 -1.98
C ALA A 348 -6.83 -5.57 -1.22
N MET A 349 -7.42 -6.76 -1.20
CA MET A 349 -6.83 -7.92 -0.53
C MET A 349 -5.63 -8.45 -1.34
N TRP A 350 -4.57 -8.78 -0.66
CA TRP A 350 -3.48 -9.57 -1.18
C TRP A 350 -3.77 -11.04 -0.92
N GLU A 351 -4.09 -11.91 -1.90
CA GLU A 351 -4.11 -11.72 -3.34
C GLU A 351 -5.18 -12.62 -3.99
N TYR A 352 -5.38 -12.55 -5.33
CA TYR A 352 -6.34 -13.40 -6.04
C TYR A 352 -5.97 -14.88 -5.94
N ALA A 353 -4.79 -15.26 -6.46
CA ALA A 353 -4.30 -16.64 -6.46
C ALA A 353 -2.82 -16.67 -6.04
N GLY A 354 -2.46 -17.51 -5.06
CA GLY A 354 -1.10 -17.58 -4.51
C GLY A 354 -1.08 -17.96 -3.03
N GLY A 355 -0.09 -17.46 -2.32
CA GLY A 355 0.10 -17.78 -0.90
C GLY A 355 -0.92 -17.17 0.05
N PHE A 356 -1.56 -16.06 -0.34
CA PHE A 356 -2.59 -15.35 0.46
C PHE A 356 -4.00 -15.46 -0.15
N ALA A 357 -4.17 -16.28 -1.12
CA ALA A 357 -5.23 -16.30 -2.10
C ALA A 357 -6.68 -16.31 -1.56
N VAL A 358 -7.55 -15.66 -2.34
CA VAL A 358 -9.02 -15.74 -2.22
C VAL A 358 -9.58 -16.93 -2.98
N VAL A 359 -8.85 -17.43 -4.00
CA VAL A 359 -9.26 -18.59 -4.79
C VAL A 359 -8.25 -19.72 -4.71
N ASN A 360 -8.70 -20.94 -4.97
CA ASN A 360 -7.85 -22.08 -5.21
C ASN A 360 -7.75 -22.30 -6.72
N LYS A 361 -6.59 -22.00 -7.32
CA LYS A 361 -6.35 -22.19 -8.76
C LYS A 361 -5.58 -23.48 -9.00
N LYS A 362 -6.17 -24.42 -9.78
CA LYS A 362 -5.55 -25.68 -10.13
C LYS A 362 -5.79 -25.95 -11.63
N ASN A 363 -4.73 -26.27 -12.37
CA ASN A 363 -4.79 -26.56 -13.81
C ASN A 363 -5.54 -25.46 -14.61
N GLY A 364 -5.28 -24.20 -14.29
CA GLY A 364 -5.92 -23.05 -14.93
C GLY A 364 -7.32 -22.70 -14.41
N HIS A 365 -7.96 -23.57 -13.61
CA HIS A 365 -9.30 -23.31 -13.07
C HIS A 365 -9.24 -22.77 -11.63
N ALA A 366 -9.91 -21.65 -11.40
CA ALA A 366 -10.03 -21.02 -10.10
C ALA A 366 -11.36 -21.33 -9.42
N THR A 367 -11.31 -21.69 -8.15
CA THR A 367 -12.50 -21.91 -7.31
C THR A 367 -12.43 -21.01 -6.09
N PRO A 368 -13.44 -20.19 -5.78
CA PRO A 368 -13.46 -19.32 -4.61
C PRO A 368 -13.34 -20.11 -3.31
N ASP A 369 -12.55 -19.56 -2.36
CA ASP A 369 -12.60 -19.98 -0.97
C ASP A 369 -13.83 -19.31 -0.33
N ALA A 370 -14.90 -20.07 -0.15
CA ALA A 370 -16.20 -19.55 0.28
C ALA A 370 -16.13 -18.82 1.64
N GLU A 371 -15.32 -19.34 2.58
CA GLU A 371 -15.18 -18.73 3.91
C GLU A 371 -14.41 -17.40 3.85
N VAL A 372 -13.38 -17.31 2.99
CA VAL A 372 -12.64 -16.08 2.77
C VAL A 372 -13.52 -15.05 2.05
N VAL A 373 -14.24 -15.44 1.01
CA VAL A 373 -15.16 -14.53 0.29
C VAL A 373 -16.21 -13.98 1.26
N LYS A 374 -16.79 -14.83 2.12
CA LYS A 374 -17.72 -14.40 3.16
C LYS A 374 -17.07 -13.48 4.20
N ALA A 375 -15.84 -13.73 4.61
CA ALA A 375 -15.10 -12.87 5.54
C ALA A 375 -14.87 -11.48 4.94
N LEU A 376 -14.65 -11.39 3.62
CA LEU A 376 -14.57 -10.14 2.88
C LEU A 376 -15.93 -9.44 2.69
N GLY A 377 -17.04 -10.01 3.18
CA GLY A 377 -18.37 -9.44 3.03
C GLY A 377 -18.91 -9.54 1.60
N LEU A 378 -18.30 -10.38 0.77
CA LEU A 378 -18.66 -10.57 -0.64
C LEU A 378 -19.50 -11.82 -0.83
N VAL A 379 -20.17 -11.89 -1.97
CA VAL A 379 -21.02 -13.04 -2.36
C VAL A 379 -20.83 -13.30 -3.84
N VAL A 380 -20.51 -14.55 -4.17
CA VAL A 380 -20.39 -14.95 -5.59
C VAL A 380 -21.74 -14.84 -6.27
N LYS A 381 -21.84 -13.93 -7.23
CA LYS A 381 -23.05 -13.77 -8.07
C LYS A 381 -23.12 -14.91 -9.09
N LYS A 382 -24.34 -15.38 -9.34
CA LYS A 382 -24.60 -16.43 -10.35
C LYS A 382 -24.37 -15.95 -11.76
#